data_5870a4ef981fbd6e40c9787468e27e48
#
_entry.id   5870a4ef981fbd6e40c9787468e27e48
#
_cell.length_a   1.000
_cell.length_b   1.000
_cell.length_c   1.000
_cell.angle_alpha   90.00
_cell.angle_beta   90.00
_cell.angle_gamma   90.00
#
_symmetry.space_group_name_H-M   'P 1'
#
loop_
_entity.id
_entity.type
_entity.pdbx_description
1 polymer ?
#
loop_
_entity_poly.entity_id
_entity_poly.type
_entity_poly.pdbx_seq_one_letter_code
_entity_poly.pdbx_strand_id
1 'polypeptide(L)'
;MKFFYALSLLACLHFCSYAQEIPRSTQYIFNNILLNPALSGIDNYTDLKIGLRKQWSGLEGAPSTQYLSLSTAIGEDFVRSNVNSFAGNGDNPMSRSFVNSYTAAEPHHGIGLVAMTDKAGLVRQTNVNLTYAYHLGITNEVNLSVGLSGGFKSISVDVRGIIADESGDPLFSADYNNKIRPDIGAGIWLYSPRFFAGVSAKQLIGNKSSIVNNQVKTSPYQAATFYGTAGYKIFLDEDIAMIPSGLISYWANSPATFDANLKFAYQDKFWVGTSFRNNDSFSLLAGLNIASLVNLSYSYDVNTSGLRSVNNGTHEIVLGILLNNRYQVVCPSRQF
;
A
#
# COMPACT_ATOMS: atom_id res chain seq x y z
N MET A 1 3.73 -35.31 -40.48
CA MET A 1 2.96 -34.04 -40.38
C MET A 1 1.92 -34.10 -39.25
N LYS A 2 1.07 -35.12 -39.08
CA LYS A 2 0.06 -35.17 -38.00
C LYS A 2 0.65 -35.19 -36.57
N PHE A 3 1.83 -35.78 -36.39
CA PHE A 3 2.55 -35.82 -35.10
C PHE A 3 3.12 -34.44 -34.70
N PHE A 4 3.51 -33.62 -35.69
CA PHE A 4 4.00 -32.26 -35.44
C PHE A 4 2.89 -31.30 -34.94
N TYR A 5 1.68 -31.45 -35.50
CA TYR A 5 0.51 -30.67 -35.05
C TYR A 5 0.04 -31.08 -33.64
N ALA A 6 0.12 -32.37 -33.30
CA ALA A 6 -0.22 -32.83 -31.96
C ALA A 6 0.79 -32.35 -30.90
N LEU A 7 2.09 -32.32 -31.24
CA LEU A 7 3.14 -31.80 -30.36
C LEU A 7 3.05 -30.29 -30.19
N SER A 8 2.69 -29.57 -31.24
CA SER A 8 2.46 -28.11 -31.19
C SER A 8 1.22 -27.74 -30.37
N LEU A 9 0.15 -28.57 -30.46
CA LEU A 9 -1.06 -28.39 -29.65
C LEU A 9 -0.81 -28.68 -28.16
N LEU A 10 0.04 -29.66 -27.86
CA LEU A 10 0.43 -29.99 -26.47
C LEU A 10 1.32 -28.92 -25.83
N ALA A 11 2.15 -28.23 -26.62
CA ALA A 11 2.99 -27.13 -26.16
C ALA A 11 2.19 -25.86 -25.80
N CYS A 12 1.00 -25.68 -26.36
CA CYS A 12 0.10 -24.55 -26.07
C CYS A 12 -0.67 -24.68 -24.75
N LEU A 13 -0.65 -25.85 -24.07
CA LEU A 13 -1.43 -26.09 -22.87
C LEU A 13 -0.72 -25.72 -21.55
N HIS A 14 0.48 -25.15 -21.61
CA HIS A 14 1.25 -24.77 -20.41
C HIS A 14 1.11 -23.30 -20.03
N PHE A 15 0.01 -22.63 -20.32
CA PHE A 15 -0.31 -21.37 -19.69
C PHE A 15 -0.79 -21.65 -18.27
N CYS A 16 0.14 -21.74 -17.32
CA CYS A 16 -0.19 -21.68 -15.90
C CYS A 16 -0.82 -20.31 -15.63
N SER A 17 -2.14 -20.24 -15.58
CA SER A 17 -2.87 -19.06 -15.12
C SER A 17 -2.67 -18.93 -13.62
N TYR A 18 -1.81 -18.02 -13.18
CA TYR A 18 -1.71 -17.61 -11.78
C TYR A 18 -2.86 -16.65 -11.51
N ALA A 19 -3.99 -17.16 -11.03
CA ALA A 19 -5.23 -16.38 -10.83
C ALA A 19 -5.34 -15.69 -9.46
N GLN A 20 -4.27 -15.69 -8.64
CA GLN A 20 -4.35 -15.18 -7.27
C GLN A 20 -3.51 -13.93 -7.12
N GLU A 21 -4.17 -12.78 -7.03
CA GLU A 21 -3.54 -11.50 -6.77
C GLU A 21 -3.58 -11.14 -5.28
N ILE A 22 -2.48 -10.53 -4.79
CA ILE A 22 -2.46 -9.89 -3.48
C ILE A 22 -3.24 -8.58 -3.60
N PRO A 23 -4.13 -8.23 -2.63
CA PRO A 23 -4.84 -6.96 -2.66
C PRO A 23 -3.87 -5.79 -2.78
N ARG A 24 -4.03 -4.98 -3.81
CA ARG A 24 -3.20 -3.82 -4.10
C ARG A 24 -4.04 -2.57 -4.08
N SER A 25 -3.58 -1.55 -3.38
CA SER A 25 -4.14 -0.21 -3.42
C SER A 25 -3.43 0.60 -4.49
N THR A 26 -4.14 1.44 -5.23
CA THR A 26 -3.55 2.47 -6.10
C THR A 26 -3.23 3.71 -5.27
N GLN A 27 -3.95 3.91 -4.18
CA GLN A 27 -3.77 5.01 -3.23
C GLN A 27 -2.59 4.78 -2.25
N TYR A 28 -1.73 3.77 -2.48
CA TYR A 28 -0.50 3.64 -1.68
C TYR A 28 0.37 4.89 -1.75
N ILE A 29 0.32 5.65 -2.86
CA ILE A 29 1.00 6.94 -3.03
C ILE A 29 0.58 7.93 -1.93
N PHE A 30 -0.67 7.86 -1.51
CA PHE A 30 -1.23 8.68 -0.44
C PHE A 30 -1.13 8.00 0.94
N ASN A 31 -0.96 6.67 0.98
CA ASN A 31 -0.93 5.88 2.21
C ASN A 31 0.19 4.82 2.20
N ASN A 32 1.43 5.28 2.16
CA ASN A 32 2.61 4.42 2.05
C ASN A 32 2.83 3.48 3.25
N ILE A 33 2.24 3.75 4.43
CA ILE A 33 2.33 2.86 5.60
C ILE A 33 1.71 1.48 5.32
N LEU A 34 0.80 1.38 4.34
CA LEU A 34 0.27 0.11 3.87
C LEU A 34 1.37 -0.81 3.31
N LEU A 35 2.45 -0.24 2.79
CA LEU A 35 3.56 -0.97 2.18
C LEU A 35 4.75 -1.12 3.12
N ASN A 36 5.07 -0.10 3.92
CA ASN A 36 6.30 -0.05 4.70
C ASN A 36 6.05 0.37 6.15
N PRO A 37 6.33 -0.49 7.14
CA PRO A 37 6.13 -0.17 8.57
C PRO A 37 7.06 0.94 9.08
N ALA A 38 8.16 1.24 8.39
CA ALA A 38 9.09 2.31 8.76
C ALA A 38 8.48 3.71 8.68
N LEU A 39 7.28 3.86 8.11
CA LEU A 39 6.55 5.13 8.04
C LEU A 39 5.70 5.43 9.28
N SER A 40 5.65 4.50 10.25
CA SER A 40 4.90 4.73 11.49
C SER A 40 5.51 5.87 12.29
N GLY A 41 4.68 6.87 12.63
CA GLY A 41 5.11 8.04 13.42
C GLY A 41 6.02 9.02 12.68
N ILE A 42 6.07 8.98 11.37
CA ILE A 42 6.85 9.92 10.55
C ILE A 42 6.30 11.36 10.69
N ASP A 43 5.01 11.49 10.95
CA ASP A 43 4.33 12.76 11.19
C ASP A 43 4.26 13.07 12.69
N ASN A 44 4.30 14.35 13.05
CA ASN A 44 4.20 14.79 14.44
C ASN A 44 2.75 14.90 14.98
N TYR A 45 1.78 14.42 14.21
CA TYR A 45 0.38 14.28 14.56
C TYR A 45 -0.07 12.83 14.38
N THR A 46 -1.26 12.49 14.82
CA THR A 46 -1.85 11.18 14.56
C THR A 46 -2.60 11.21 13.23
N ASP A 47 -2.13 10.41 12.27
CA ASP A 47 -2.73 10.27 10.94
C ASP A 47 -3.60 9.01 10.89
N LEU A 48 -4.91 9.20 10.75
CA LEU A 48 -5.91 8.15 10.57
C LEU A 48 -6.39 8.17 9.12
N LYS A 49 -6.21 7.08 8.38
CA LYS A 49 -6.76 6.94 7.03
C LYS A 49 -7.70 5.75 6.93
N ILE A 50 -8.81 5.94 6.25
CA ILE A 50 -9.80 4.92 5.92
C ILE A 50 -9.94 4.87 4.41
N GLY A 51 -9.76 3.71 3.82
CA GLY A 51 -9.86 3.49 2.38
C GLY A 51 -10.86 2.42 1.99
N LEU A 52 -11.56 2.68 0.89
CA LEU A 52 -12.52 1.78 0.28
C LEU A 52 -12.16 1.63 -1.20
N ARG A 53 -11.91 0.40 -1.64
CA ARG A 53 -11.59 0.06 -3.02
C ARG A 53 -12.60 -0.95 -3.56
N LYS A 54 -13.19 -0.65 -4.70
CA LYS A 54 -14.04 -1.57 -5.47
C LYS A 54 -13.38 -1.83 -6.80
N GLN A 55 -12.85 -3.02 -6.95
CA GLN A 55 -12.11 -3.44 -8.14
C GLN A 55 -13.09 -4.01 -9.16
N TRP A 56 -12.83 -3.82 -10.46
CA TRP A 56 -13.60 -4.35 -11.59
C TRP A 56 -15.10 -4.15 -11.44
N SER A 57 -15.51 -2.91 -11.25
CA SER A 57 -16.92 -2.55 -11.04
C SER A 57 -17.79 -3.09 -12.17
N GLY A 58 -18.96 -3.67 -11.81
CA GLY A 58 -19.86 -4.30 -12.75
C GLY A 58 -19.74 -5.82 -12.84
N LEU A 59 -18.63 -6.42 -12.36
CA LEU A 59 -18.49 -7.87 -12.29
C LEU A 59 -19.07 -8.42 -10.99
N GLU A 60 -19.81 -9.51 -11.07
CA GLU A 60 -20.29 -10.24 -9.89
C GLU A 60 -19.09 -10.91 -9.18
N GLY A 61 -19.07 -10.83 -7.86
CA GLY A 61 -17.96 -11.37 -7.06
C GLY A 61 -16.65 -10.59 -7.15
N ALA A 62 -16.64 -9.41 -7.81
CA ALA A 62 -15.46 -8.57 -7.96
C ALA A 62 -14.84 -8.19 -6.60
N PRO A 63 -13.49 -8.06 -6.53
CA PRO A 63 -12.79 -7.74 -5.29
C PRO A 63 -13.22 -6.41 -4.67
N SER A 64 -13.39 -6.41 -3.35
CA SER A 64 -13.68 -5.23 -2.55
C SER A 64 -12.77 -5.19 -1.34
N THR A 65 -11.93 -4.16 -1.26
CA THR A 65 -10.96 -3.97 -0.19
C THR A 65 -11.37 -2.80 0.69
N GLN A 66 -11.31 -3.01 1.99
CA GLN A 66 -11.47 -1.96 3.01
C GLN A 66 -10.23 -1.95 3.87
N TYR A 67 -9.70 -0.77 4.16
CA TYR A 67 -8.55 -0.66 5.03
C TYR A 67 -8.61 0.56 5.94
N LEU A 68 -7.93 0.42 7.05
CA LEU A 68 -7.71 1.47 8.03
C LEU A 68 -6.22 1.48 8.37
N SER A 69 -5.62 2.65 8.39
CA SER A 69 -4.28 2.86 8.92
C SER A 69 -4.29 3.99 9.94
N LEU A 70 -3.60 3.76 11.05
CA LEU A 70 -3.37 4.73 12.11
C LEU A 70 -1.88 4.83 12.33
N SER A 71 -1.35 6.03 12.42
CA SER A 71 0.08 6.29 12.66
C SER A 71 0.24 7.46 13.61
N THR A 72 1.09 7.33 14.60
CA THR A 72 1.38 8.41 15.55
C THR A 72 2.82 8.34 16.05
N ALA A 73 3.43 9.50 16.22
CA ALA A 73 4.74 9.61 16.85
C ALA A 73 4.62 9.52 18.39
N ILE A 74 5.66 9.00 19.02
CA ILE A 74 5.85 8.95 20.48
C ILE A 74 7.11 9.73 20.81
N GLY A 75 7.03 10.65 21.76
CA GLY A 75 8.12 11.49 22.23
C GLY A 75 7.62 12.93 22.38
N GLU A 76 7.74 13.46 23.60
CA GLU A 76 7.25 14.83 23.89
C GLU A 76 8.03 15.88 23.09
N ASP A 77 9.31 15.68 22.91
CA ASP A 77 10.19 16.66 22.25
C ASP A 77 9.86 16.76 20.75
N PHE A 78 9.69 15.63 20.06
CA PHE A 78 9.32 15.64 18.65
C PHE A 78 7.90 16.16 18.41
N VAL A 79 6.93 15.79 19.24
CA VAL A 79 5.54 16.22 19.10
C VAL A 79 5.39 17.72 19.43
N ARG A 80 6.26 18.26 20.28
CA ARG A 80 6.26 19.69 20.69
C ARG A 80 7.24 20.55 19.89
N SER A 81 8.32 19.98 19.38
CA SER A 81 9.30 20.72 18.59
C SER A 81 8.80 20.96 17.17
N ASN A 82 8.86 22.18 16.75
CA ASN A 82 8.43 22.60 15.40
C ASN A 82 9.48 22.37 14.32
N VAL A 83 10.46 21.49 14.54
CA VAL A 83 11.61 21.35 13.64
C VAL A 83 11.19 20.80 12.25
N ASN A 84 10.14 19.97 12.18
CA ASN A 84 9.59 19.44 10.94
C ASN A 84 8.20 19.97 10.60
N SER A 85 7.70 20.90 11.40
CA SER A 85 6.34 21.35 11.33
C SER A 85 6.31 22.87 11.34
N PHE A 86 5.84 23.45 10.27
CA PHE A 86 5.64 24.90 10.18
C PHE A 86 4.22 25.25 10.61
N ALA A 87 4.10 26.26 11.48
CA ALA A 87 2.79 26.83 11.79
C ALA A 87 2.13 27.29 10.50
N GLY A 88 0.85 26.96 10.29
CA GLY A 88 0.10 27.18 9.04
C GLY A 88 -0.10 28.63 8.59
N ASN A 89 0.75 29.54 9.01
CA ASN A 89 0.72 30.96 8.63
C ASN A 89 1.64 31.21 7.44
N GLY A 90 1.34 30.62 6.30
CA GLY A 90 1.85 31.10 5.02
C GLY A 90 2.95 30.27 4.36
N ASP A 91 3.59 29.34 5.04
CA ASP A 91 4.64 28.52 4.42
C ASP A 91 4.04 27.37 3.61
N ASN A 92 4.29 27.39 2.31
CA ASN A 92 3.87 26.33 1.41
C ASN A 92 4.90 25.20 1.43
N PRO A 93 4.56 23.99 1.95
CA PRO A 93 5.48 22.86 2.02
C PRO A 93 5.85 22.28 0.64
N MET A 94 5.17 22.72 -0.41
CA MET A 94 5.49 22.43 -1.80
C MET A 94 6.39 23.49 -2.45
N SER A 95 6.87 24.49 -1.69
CA SER A 95 7.74 25.55 -2.18
C SER A 95 9.22 25.23 -2.02
N ARG A 96 10.05 25.91 -2.80
CA ARG A 96 11.51 25.84 -2.66
C ARG A 96 12.01 26.46 -1.36
N SER A 97 11.35 27.52 -0.90
CA SER A 97 11.68 28.20 0.35
C SER A 97 11.57 27.26 1.55
N PHE A 98 10.57 26.36 1.56
CA PHE A 98 10.42 25.33 2.58
C PHE A 98 11.63 24.41 2.68
N VAL A 99 12.18 23.97 1.54
CA VAL A 99 13.35 23.07 1.53
C VAL A 99 14.57 23.71 2.16
N ASN A 100 14.73 25.01 1.98
CA ASN A 100 15.89 25.76 2.51
C ASN A 100 15.83 25.95 4.03
N SER A 101 14.63 25.89 4.62
CA SER A 101 14.40 26.00 6.07
C SER A 101 14.24 24.65 6.77
N TYR A 102 14.22 23.55 6.02
CA TYR A 102 14.04 22.20 6.57
C TYR A 102 15.27 21.75 7.36
N THR A 103 15.02 21.14 8.50
CA THR A 103 16.00 20.41 9.29
C THR A 103 15.48 19.00 9.55
N ALA A 104 16.39 18.03 9.60
CA ALA A 104 16.05 16.64 9.89
C ALA A 104 15.38 16.53 11.27
N ALA A 105 14.43 15.61 11.37
CA ALA A 105 13.72 15.36 12.62
C ALA A 105 14.65 14.86 13.71
N GLU A 106 14.39 15.27 14.95
CA GLU A 106 15.01 14.67 16.12
C GLU A 106 14.66 13.18 16.22
N PRO A 107 15.55 12.37 16.83
CA PRO A 107 15.28 10.95 17.02
C PRO A 107 13.98 10.73 17.79
N HIS A 108 13.07 9.93 17.21
CA HIS A 108 11.78 9.66 17.84
C HIS A 108 11.26 8.27 17.48
N HIS A 109 10.28 7.82 18.24
CA HIS A 109 9.61 6.55 18.02
C HIS A 109 8.25 6.78 17.37
N GLY A 110 7.81 5.82 16.55
CA GLY A 110 6.49 5.80 15.96
C GLY A 110 5.79 4.48 16.17
N ILE A 111 4.50 4.53 16.37
CA ILE A 111 3.63 3.35 16.40
C ILE A 111 2.50 3.52 15.40
N GLY A 112 1.98 2.39 14.92
CA GLY A 112 0.84 2.40 14.02
C GLY A 112 0.05 1.11 14.06
N LEU A 113 -1.11 1.16 13.44
CA LEU A 113 -2.02 0.05 13.22
C LEU A 113 -2.43 0.05 11.75
N VAL A 114 -2.33 -1.10 11.10
CA VAL A 114 -2.85 -1.31 9.75
C VAL A 114 -3.82 -2.49 9.80
N ALA A 115 -5.08 -2.24 9.48
CA ALA A 115 -6.10 -3.26 9.33
C ALA A 115 -6.64 -3.23 7.90
N MET A 116 -6.74 -4.38 7.26
CA MET A 116 -7.24 -4.52 5.89
C MET A 116 -8.10 -5.76 5.78
N THR A 117 -9.25 -5.61 5.14
CA THR A 117 -10.11 -6.73 4.74
C THR A 117 -10.34 -6.67 3.25
N ASP A 118 -10.06 -7.75 2.58
CA ASP A 118 -10.31 -7.95 1.16
C ASP A 118 -11.29 -9.10 0.95
N LYS A 119 -12.29 -8.88 0.12
CA LYS A 119 -13.26 -9.90 -0.28
C LYS A 119 -13.22 -10.04 -1.79
N ALA A 120 -12.82 -11.20 -2.28
CA ALA A 120 -12.78 -11.54 -3.70
C ALA A 120 -13.58 -12.85 -3.92
N GLY A 121 -14.75 -12.74 -4.53
CA GLY A 121 -15.68 -13.85 -4.66
C GLY A 121 -16.07 -14.40 -3.30
N LEU A 122 -15.77 -15.67 -3.07
CA LEU A 122 -16.05 -16.40 -1.83
C LEU A 122 -14.95 -16.25 -0.77
N VAL A 123 -13.77 -15.79 -1.16
CA VAL A 123 -12.62 -15.67 -0.27
C VAL A 123 -12.62 -14.30 0.40
N ARG A 124 -12.51 -14.30 1.73
CA ARG A 124 -12.28 -13.12 2.54
C ARG A 124 -10.94 -13.25 3.24
N GLN A 125 -10.11 -12.26 3.08
CA GLN A 125 -8.82 -12.15 3.75
C GLN A 125 -8.83 -10.92 4.66
N THR A 126 -8.47 -11.09 5.92
CA THR A 126 -8.34 -9.99 6.89
C THR A 126 -6.93 -10.00 7.47
N ASN A 127 -6.27 -8.86 7.43
CA ASN A 127 -4.94 -8.63 7.99
C ASN A 127 -5.03 -7.54 9.04
N VAL A 128 -4.43 -7.76 10.21
CA VAL A 128 -4.30 -6.73 11.25
C VAL A 128 -2.86 -6.76 11.76
N ASN A 129 -2.16 -5.64 11.62
CA ASN A 129 -0.76 -5.49 11.98
C ASN A 129 -0.55 -4.24 12.82
N LEU A 130 0.13 -4.40 13.95
CA LEU A 130 0.74 -3.32 14.70
C LEU A 130 2.11 -3.03 14.09
N THR A 131 2.47 -1.77 14.02
CA THR A 131 3.74 -1.32 13.45
C THR A 131 4.48 -0.45 14.46
N TYR A 132 5.80 -0.54 14.43
CA TYR A 132 6.70 0.27 15.23
C TYR A 132 7.85 0.73 14.35
N ALA A 133 8.26 1.98 14.49
CA ALA A 133 9.42 2.51 13.78
C ALA A 133 10.27 3.40 14.71
N TYR A 134 11.55 3.49 14.37
CA TYR A 134 12.49 4.42 14.97
C TYR A 134 13.06 5.31 13.88
N HIS A 135 12.94 6.61 14.07
CA HIS A 135 13.39 7.65 13.16
C HIS A 135 14.65 8.30 13.69
N LEU A 136 15.61 8.55 12.80
CA LEU A 136 16.92 9.11 13.11
C LEU A 136 17.34 10.08 12.01
N GLY A 137 17.75 11.28 12.37
CA GLY A 137 18.44 12.20 11.47
C GLY A 137 19.88 11.71 11.22
N ILE A 138 20.23 11.42 9.98
CA ILE A 138 21.60 11.01 9.60
C ILE A 138 22.42 12.16 9.06
N THR A 139 21.78 13.19 8.53
CA THR A 139 22.37 14.49 8.18
C THR A 139 21.40 15.59 8.58
N ASN A 140 21.79 16.85 8.37
CA ASN A 140 20.88 17.99 8.67
C ASN A 140 19.59 18.02 7.85
N GLU A 141 19.52 17.28 6.73
CA GLU A 141 18.37 17.29 5.82
C GLU A 141 17.80 15.89 5.56
N VAL A 142 18.47 14.84 6.00
CA VAL A 142 18.11 13.46 5.65
C VAL A 142 17.83 12.65 6.91
N ASN A 143 16.69 12.00 6.91
CA ASN A 143 16.25 11.09 7.95
C ASN A 143 16.27 9.65 7.45
N LEU A 144 16.58 8.73 8.36
CA LEU A 144 16.45 7.29 8.19
C LEU A 144 15.43 6.76 9.20
N SER A 145 14.55 5.91 8.76
CA SER A 145 13.65 5.17 9.65
C SER A 145 13.79 3.68 9.41
N VAL A 146 13.74 2.92 10.50
CA VAL A 146 13.69 1.46 10.49
C VAL A 146 12.43 1.03 11.22
N GLY A 147 11.64 0.16 10.61
CA GLY A 147 10.35 -0.26 11.14
C GLY A 147 10.14 -1.76 11.11
N LEU A 148 9.33 -2.22 12.05
CA LEU A 148 8.87 -3.60 12.17
C LEU A 148 7.35 -3.62 12.24
N SER A 149 6.75 -4.69 11.76
CA SER A 149 5.32 -4.96 11.93
C SER A 149 5.09 -6.37 12.45
N GLY A 150 4.09 -6.53 13.29
CA GLY A 150 3.67 -7.81 13.82
C GLY A 150 2.15 -7.87 13.96
N GLY A 151 1.56 -8.98 13.59
CA GLY A 151 0.12 -9.14 13.64
C GLY A 151 -0.34 -10.50 13.17
N PHE A 152 -1.52 -10.53 12.59
CA PHE A 152 -2.11 -11.77 12.10
C PHE A 152 -2.88 -11.56 10.79
N LYS A 153 -2.94 -12.63 10.02
CA LYS A 153 -3.72 -12.77 8.80
C LYS A 153 -4.72 -13.90 8.98
N SER A 154 -5.99 -13.63 8.67
CA SER A 154 -7.06 -14.62 8.64
C SER A 154 -7.57 -14.76 7.21
N ILE A 155 -7.80 -16.00 6.78
CA ILE A 155 -8.43 -16.32 5.49
C ILE A 155 -9.65 -17.17 5.79
N SER A 156 -10.81 -16.74 5.28
CA SER A 156 -12.06 -17.49 5.36
C SER A 156 -12.68 -17.63 3.97
N VAL A 157 -13.33 -18.77 3.74
CA VAL A 157 -14.09 -19.05 2.53
C VAL A 157 -15.56 -19.13 2.89
N ASP A 158 -16.41 -18.32 2.27
CA ASP A 158 -17.87 -18.37 2.48
C ASP A 158 -18.46 -19.46 1.57
N VAL A 159 -18.65 -20.62 2.16
CA VAL A 159 -19.20 -21.80 1.45
C VAL A 159 -20.73 -21.84 1.49
N ARG A 160 -21.39 -20.86 2.16
CA ARG A 160 -22.85 -20.81 2.26
C ARG A 160 -23.44 -20.43 0.90
N GLY A 161 -24.29 -21.29 0.38
CA GLY A 161 -24.95 -21.10 -0.92
C GLY A 161 -24.23 -21.75 -2.10
N ILE A 162 -23.14 -22.46 -1.88
CA ILE A 162 -22.52 -23.31 -2.90
C ILE A 162 -23.25 -24.68 -2.88
N ILE A 163 -23.76 -25.07 -4.02
CA ILE A 163 -24.25 -26.44 -4.23
C ILE A 163 -23.04 -27.27 -4.69
N ALA A 164 -22.54 -28.13 -3.80
CA ALA A 164 -21.45 -29.04 -4.17
C ALA A 164 -21.99 -30.22 -4.96
N ASP A 165 -21.43 -30.48 -6.12
CA ASP A 165 -21.75 -31.68 -6.91
C ASP A 165 -21.26 -32.97 -6.24
N GLU A 166 -20.22 -32.88 -5.39
CA GLU A 166 -19.70 -34.03 -4.62
C GLU A 166 -19.74 -33.72 -3.11
N SER A 167 -20.44 -34.60 -2.34
CA SER A 167 -20.39 -34.55 -0.88
C SER A 167 -19.03 -35.10 -0.41
N GLY A 168 -18.12 -34.20 -0.02
CA GLY A 168 -16.80 -34.53 0.48
C GLY A 168 -15.64 -33.76 -0.13
N ASP A 169 -15.91 -32.76 -0.96
CA ASP A 169 -14.90 -31.85 -1.49
C ASP A 169 -14.09 -31.24 -0.33
N PRO A 170 -12.75 -31.35 -0.33
CA PRO A 170 -11.87 -30.81 0.69
C PRO A 170 -12.02 -29.28 0.89
N LEU A 171 -12.53 -28.55 -0.09
CA LEU A 171 -12.84 -27.12 0.02
C LEU A 171 -13.92 -26.82 1.06
N PHE A 172 -14.82 -27.76 1.35
CA PHE A 172 -15.87 -27.64 2.37
C PHE A 172 -15.43 -28.15 3.74
N SER A 173 -14.23 -28.71 3.87
CA SER A 173 -13.74 -29.16 5.16
C SER A 173 -13.46 -27.95 6.07
N ALA A 174 -13.77 -28.09 7.36
CA ALA A 174 -13.53 -27.06 8.38
C ALA A 174 -12.07 -26.59 8.44
N ASP A 175 -11.15 -27.32 7.82
CA ASP A 175 -9.73 -27.03 7.77
C ASP A 175 -9.36 -25.80 6.91
N TYR A 176 -10.21 -25.38 5.99
CA TYR A 176 -10.00 -24.16 5.19
C TYR A 176 -10.61 -22.90 5.79
N ASN A 177 -11.51 -23.01 6.75
CA ASN A 177 -12.19 -21.87 7.37
C ASN A 177 -11.42 -21.35 8.59
N ASN A 178 -11.18 -20.02 8.62
CA ASN A 178 -10.66 -19.25 9.75
C ASN A 178 -9.25 -19.64 10.25
N LYS A 179 -8.32 -19.97 9.37
CA LYS A 179 -6.92 -20.13 9.79
C LYS A 179 -6.30 -18.76 10.08
N ILE A 180 -6.10 -18.49 11.35
CA ILE A 180 -5.32 -17.32 11.80
C ILE A 180 -3.84 -17.68 11.73
N ARG A 181 -3.04 -16.80 11.12
CA ARG A 181 -1.61 -16.96 10.93
C ARG A 181 -0.86 -15.72 11.37
N PRO A 182 0.31 -15.86 11.99
CA PRO A 182 1.13 -14.71 12.30
C PRO A 182 1.61 -14.02 11.02
N ASP A 183 1.67 -12.70 11.05
CA ASP A 183 2.22 -11.85 10.01
C ASP A 183 3.31 -11.00 10.60
N ILE A 184 4.52 -11.06 10.04
CA ILE A 184 5.66 -10.23 10.43
C ILE A 184 6.18 -9.53 9.18
N GLY A 185 6.55 -8.27 9.35
CA GLY A 185 7.18 -7.47 8.32
C GLY A 185 8.26 -6.58 8.88
N ALA A 186 9.13 -6.10 8.00
CA ALA A 186 10.18 -5.15 8.30
C ALA A 186 10.34 -4.16 7.16
N GLY A 187 10.90 -2.99 7.46
CA GLY A 187 11.16 -2.00 6.44
C GLY A 187 12.18 -0.96 6.85
N ILE A 188 12.71 -0.30 5.83
CA ILE A 188 13.62 0.83 5.96
C ILE A 188 13.09 1.94 5.07
N TRP A 189 13.17 3.19 5.55
CA TRP A 189 12.74 4.37 4.82
C TRP A 189 13.74 5.49 5.00
N LEU A 190 14.21 6.03 3.89
CA LEU A 190 15.07 7.20 3.81
C LEU A 190 14.25 8.35 3.25
N TYR A 191 14.28 9.51 3.90
CA TYR A 191 13.47 10.64 3.46
C TYR A 191 14.10 11.99 3.74
N SER A 192 13.79 12.94 2.87
CA SER A 192 14.20 14.34 2.94
C SER A 192 13.06 15.19 2.36
N PRO A 193 13.12 16.52 2.40
CA PRO A 193 12.08 17.33 1.76
C PRO A 193 12.07 17.23 0.23
N ARG A 194 13.10 16.67 -0.39
CA ARG A 194 13.22 16.52 -1.85
C ARG A 194 13.04 15.11 -2.37
N PHE A 195 13.36 14.09 -1.60
CA PHE A 195 13.31 12.71 -2.06
C PHE A 195 12.95 11.75 -0.95
N PHE A 196 12.45 10.63 -1.35
CA PHE A 196 12.30 9.45 -0.49
C PHE A 196 12.74 8.18 -1.22
N ALA A 197 13.18 7.20 -0.45
CA ALA A 197 13.41 5.85 -0.92
C ALA A 197 13.15 4.86 0.22
N GLY A 198 12.54 3.73 -0.09
CA GLY A 198 12.23 2.74 0.92
C GLY A 198 12.23 1.33 0.38
N VAL A 199 12.56 0.40 1.25
CA VAL A 199 12.43 -1.03 1.01
C VAL A 199 11.69 -1.66 2.17
N SER A 200 10.84 -2.64 1.87
CA SER A 200 10.13 -3.39 2.91
C SER A 200 9.86 -4.82 2.48
N ALA A 201 9.69 -5.67 3.47
CA ALA A 201 9.29 -7.05 3.30
C ALA A 201 8.14 -7.35 4.26
N LYS A 202 7.08 -7.97 3.76
CA LYS A 202 5.88 -8.35 4.50
C LYS A 202 5.65 -9.85 4.40
N GLN A 203 4.91 -10.41 5.34
CA GLN A 203 4.60 -11.84 5.37
C GLN A 203 5.87 -12.71 5.42
N LEU A 204 6.85 -12.30 6.24
CA LEU A 204 8.16 -12.97 6.36
C LEU A 204 8.05 -14.38 6.95
N ILE A 205 7.01 -14.65 7.75
CA ILE A 205 6.73 -16.00 8.23
C ILE A 205 5.96 -16.75 7.16
N GLY A 206 6.70 -17.42 6.27
CA GLY A 206 6.15 -18.38 5.33
C GLY A 206 5.73 -19.65 6.07
N ASN A 207 4.46 -19.98 6.12
CA ASN A 207 4.06 -21.29 6.59
C ASN A 207 4.35 -22.32 5.50
N LYS A 208 5.32 -23.19 5.77
CA LYS A 208 5.47 -24.44 5.03
C LYS A 208 4.15 -25.19 5.21
N SER A 209 3.49 -25.45 4.12
CA SER A 209 2.24 -26.15 4.01
C SER A 209 2.21 -27.47 4.78
N SER A 210 1.05 -27.81 5.32
CA SER A 210 0.79 -29.16 5.85
C SER A 210 1.13 -30.21 4.80
N ILE A 211 1.89 -31.22 5.22
CA ILE A 211 2.15 -32.41 4.43
C ILE A 211 0.83 -33.19 4.40
N VAL A 212 0.10 -33.09 3.30
CA VAL A 212 -1.00 -33.98 2.99
C VAL A 212 -0.51 -34.90 1.86
N ASN A 213 -0.45 -36.20 2.12
CA ASN A 213 -0.03 -37.21 1.16
C ASN A 213 1.36 -37.01 0.54
N ASN A 214 2.40 -36.78 1.36
CA ASN A 214 3.80 -36.62 0.90
C ASN A 214 4.06 -35.55 -0.17
N GLN A 215 3.10 -34.66 -0.43
CA GLN A 215 3.29 -33.50 -1.30
C GLN A 215 3.26 -32.20 -0.48
N VAL A 216 4.33 -31.42 -0.56
CA VAL A 216 4.41 -30.07 0.01
C VAL A 216 3.59 -29.15 -0.88
N LYS A 217 2.33 -28.90 -0.55
CA LYS A 217 1.54 -27.85 -1.20
C LYS A 217 1.86 -26.51 -0.53
N THR A 218 2.70 -25.71 -1.15
CA THR A 218 2.92 -24.31 -0.76
C THR A 218 1.66 -23.53 -1.12
N SER A 219 0.95 -22.99 -0.13
CA SER A 219 -0.19 -22.12 -0.40
C SER A 219 0.33 -20.81 -1.00
N PRO A 220 -0.12 -20.39 -2.17
CA PRO A 220 0.33 -19.14 -2.82
C PRO A 220 -0.02 -17.88 -2.02
N TYR A 221 -0.94 -17.97 -1.06
CA TYR A 221 -1.29 -16.86 -0.15
C TYR A 221 -0.25 -16.57 0.95
N GLN A 222 0.92 -17.19 0.93
CA GLN A 222 1.88 -17.19 2.04
C GLN A 222 3.31 -16.86 1.63
N ALA A 223 3.49 -16.32 0.46
CA ALA A 223 4.81 -15.90 0.01
C ALA A 223 5.16 -14.53 0.60
N ALA A 224 6.39 -14.38 1.06
CA ALA A 224 6.92 -13.08 1.43
C ALA A 224 6.81 -12.11 0.26
N THR A 225 6.38 -10.89 0.55
CA THR A 225 6.23 -9.83 -0.44
C THR A 225 7.24 -8.74 -0.16
N PHE A 226 8.01 -8.39 -1.18
CA PHE A 226 9.03 -7.35 -1.13
C PHE A 226 8.57 -6.13 -1.91
N TYR A 227 8.82 -4.95 -1.35
CA TYR A 227 8.53 -3.67 -1.97
C TYR A 227 9.78 -2.81 -2.00
N GLY A 228 10.00 -2.13 -3.10
CA GLY A 228 11.00 -1.08 -3.25
C GLY A 228 10.34 0.15 -3.86
N THR A 229 10.42 1.31 -3.21
CA THR A 229 9.83 2.54 -3.69
C THR A 229 10.81 3.69 -3.61
N ALA A 230 10.73 4.60 -4.56
CA ALA A 230 11.49 5.84 -4.56
C ALA A 230 10.73 6.95 -5.27
N GLY A 231 10.99 8.18 -4.88
CA GLY A 231 10.41 9.36 -5.52
C GLY A 231 11.24 10.61 -5.28
N TYR A 232 11.04 11.59 -6.12
CA TYR A 232 11.75 12.84 -6.07
C TYR A 232 10.81 14.02 -6.31
N LYS A 233 10.98 15.12 -5.57
CA LYS A 233 10.19 16.34 -5.69
C LYS A 233 10.95 17.35 -6.54
N ILE A 234 10.31 17.78 -7.62
CA ILE A 234 10.80 18.80 -8.55
C ILE A 234 9.89 20.01 -8.42
N PHE A 235 10.43 21.15 -8.02
CA PHE A 235 9.68 22.38 -7.94
C PHE A 235 9.63 23.03 -9.32
N LEU A 236 8.44 23.13 -9.89
CA LEU A 236 8.21 23.82 -11.17
C LEU A 236 8.09 25.32 -10.94
N ASP A 237 7.43 25.71 -9.85
CA ASP A 237 7.26 27.08 -9.41
C ASP A 237 7.22 27.12 -7.86
N GLU A 238 7.04 28.28 -7.24
CA GLU A 238 6.88 28.42 -5.78
C GLU A 238 5.63 27.70 -5.25
N ASP A 239 4.60 27.56 -6.09
CA ASP A 239 3.32 26.97 -5.70
C ASP A 239 3.09 25.56 -6.26
N ILE A 240 3.91 25.11 -7.21
CA ILE A 240 3.68 23.86 -7.94
C ILE A 240 4.88 22.94 -7.82
N ALA A 241 4.65 21.74 -7.32
CA ALA A 241 5.63 20.67 -7.28
C ALA A 241 5.19 19.48 -8.15
N MET A 242 6.14 18.88 -8.86
CA MET A 242 6.00 17.65 -9.60
C MET A 242 6.76 16.55 -8.87
N ILE A 243 6.11 15.41 -8.64
CA ILE A 243 6.67 14.31 -7.86
C ILE A 243 6.57 13.02 -8.69
N PRO A 244 7.59 12.73 -9.53
CA PRO A 244 7.75 11.40 -10.10
C PRO A 244 8.13 10.40 -9.01
N SER A 245 7.52 9.22 -9.04
CA SER A 245 7.85 8.12 -8.13
C SER A 245 7.63 6.76 -8.79
N GLY A 246 8.22 5.73 -8.19
CA GLY A 246 8.07 4.36 -8.66
C GLY A 246 7.97 3.37 -7.51
N LEU A 247 7.30 2.26 -7.77
CA LEU A 247 7.19 1.12 -6.87
C LEU A 247 7.51 -0.14 -7.65
N ILE A 248 8.38 -0.96 -7.09
CA ILE A 248 8.60 -2.35 -7.53
C ILE A 248 8.05 -3.25 -6.45
N SER A 249 7.22 -4.21 -6.83
CA SER A 249 6.72 -5.25 -5.92
C SER A 249 7.04 -6.64 -6.47
N TYR A 250 7.52 -7.48 -5.57
CA TYR A 250 7.89 -8.86 -5.87
C TYR A 250 7.35 -9.81 -4.79
N TRP A 251 6.74 -10.89 -5.19
CA TRP A 251 6.37 -12.02 -4.31
C TRP A 251 6.74 -13.34 -4.98
N ALA A 252 7.05 -14.32 -4.15
CA ALA A 252 7.51 -15.60 -4.66
C ALA A 252 6.50 -16.25 -5.62
N ASN A 253 7.02 -16.79 -6.72
CA ASN A 253 6.28 -17.45 -7.80
C ASN A 253 5.40 -16.51 -8.67
N SER A 254 5.63 -15.21 -8.63
CA SER A 254 4.98 -14.24 -9.50
C SER A 254 6.02 -13.34 -10.18
N PRO A 255 5.77 -12.86 -11.39
CA PRO A 255 6.63 -11.86 -11.99
C PRO A 255 6.61 -10.56 -11.17
N ALA A 256 7.75 -9.90 -11.10
CA ALA A 256 7.84 -8.58 -10.47
C ALA A 256 6.92 -7.59 -11.20
N THR A 257 6.25 -6.74 -10.45
CA THR A 257 5.43 -5.66 -11.00
C THR A 257 6.07 -4.32 -10.73
N PHE A 258 5.87 -3.41 -11.67
CA PHE A 258 6.39 -2.06 -11.62
C PHE A 258 5.26 -1.06 -11.78
N ASP A 259 5.20 -0.08 -10.88
CA ASP A 259 4.30 1.07 -10.96
C ASP A 259 5.14 2.33 -11.17
N ALA A 260 4.80 3.13 -12.17
CA ALA A 260 5.34 4.46 -12.41
C ALA A 260 4.27 5.51 -12.13
N ASN A 261 4.61 6.50 -11.31
CA ASN A 261 3.66 7.51 -10.87
C ASN A 261 4.18 8.91 -11.16
N LEU A 262 3.26 9.80 -11.45
CA LEU A 262 3.53 11.22 -11.60
C LEU A 262 2.43 12.01 -10.88
N LYS A 263 2.81 12.77 -9.86
CA LYS A 263 1.91 13.61 -9.06
C LYS A 263 2.28 15.07 -9.25
N PHE A 264 1.27 15.92 -9.47
CA PHE A 264 1.39 17.38 -9.45
C PHE A 264 0.62 17.90 -8.25
N ALA A 265 1.28 18.66 -7.40
CA ALA A 265 0.69 19.25 -6.21
C ALA A 265 0.72 20.78 -6.32
N TYR A 266 -0.42 21.40 -6.04
CA TYR A 266 -0.56 22.85 -5.95
C TYR A 266 -0.65 23.26 -4.48
N GLN A 267 0.35 23.90 -3.98
CA GLN A 267 0.52 24.20 -2.57
C GLN A 267 0.30 22.90 -1.74
N ASP A 268 -0.29 22.98 -0.58
CA ASP A 268 -0.79 21.81 0.16
C ASP A 268 -2.33 21.72 0.09
N LYS A 269 -2.95 22.22 -0.97
CA LYS A 269 -4.41 22.31 -1.08
C LYS A 269 -5.00 21.18 -1.91
N PHE A 270 -4.46 20.94 -3.10
CA PHE A 270 -4.91 19.85 -3.94
C PHE A 270 -3.77 19.29 -4.79
N TRP A 271 -3.96 18.07 -5.24
CA TRP A 271 -3.04 17.41 -6.15
C TRP A 271 -3.79 16.54 -7.15
N VAL A 272 -3.17 16.34 -8.29
CA VAL A 272 -3.61 15.39 -9.32
C VAL A 272 -2.44 14.51 -9.70
N GLY A 273 -2.73 13.29 -10.13
CA GLY A 273 -1.67 12.36 -10.49
C GLY A 273 -2.13 11.31 -11.48
N THR A 274 -1.15 10.63 -12.04
CA THR A 274 -1.34 9.45 -12.87
C THR A 274 -0.44 8.33 -12.38
N SER A 275 -0.90 7.11 -12.52
CA SER A 275 -0.14 5.90 -12.23
C SER A 275 -0.28 4.92 -13.37
N PHE A 276 0.84 4.34 -13.78
CA PHE A 276 0.86 3.24 -14.74
C PHE A 276 1.42 2.00 -14.03
N ARG A 277 0.63 0.94 -13.98
CA ARG A 277 1.04 -0.37 -13.47
C ARG A 277 1.21 -1.32 -14.63
N ASN A 278 2.42 -1.87 -14.73
CA ASN A 278 2.75 -2.81 -15.80
C ASN A 278 1.79 -4.02 -15.80
N ASN A 279 1.23 -4.33 -16.97
CA ASN A 279 0.31 -5.44 -17.23
C ASN A 279 -1.02 -5.43 -16.44
N ASP A 280 -1.39 -4.30 -15.83
CA ASP A 280 -2.61 -4.22 -15.02
C ASP A 280 -3.49 -3.03 -15.41
N SER A 281 -3.04 -1.79 -15.13
CA SER A 281 -3.91 -0.63 -15.23
C SER A 281 -3.17 0.68 -15.47
N PHE A 282 -3.91 1.64 -16.01
CA PHE A 282 -3.59 3.06 -15.97
C PHE A 282 -4.58 3.75 -15.06
N SER A 283 -4.08 4.58 -14.14
CA SER A 283 -4.89 5.20 -13.10
C SER A 283 -4.79 6.71 -13.15
N LEU A 284 -5.91 7.37 -12.89
CA LEU A 284 -6.02 8.80 -12.62
C LEU A 284 -6.32 8.99 -11.14
N LEU A 285 -5.59 9.92 -10.51
CA LEU A 285 -5.71 10.20 -9.09
C LEU A 285 -5.94 11.68 -8.87
N ALA A 286 -6.71 12.00 -7.85
CA ALA A 286 -6.88 13.38 -7.37
C ALA A 286 -7.04 13.39 -5.85
N GLY A 287 -6.58 14.45 -5.21
CA GLY A 287 -6.73 14.63 -3.77
C GLY A 287 -6.87 16.09 -3.37
N LEU A 288 -7.58 16.26 -2.27
CA LEU A 288 -7.86 17.57 -1.66
C LEU A 288 -7.47 17.53 -0.19
N ASN A 289 -6.79 18.56 0.26
CA ASN A 289 -6.50 18.80 1.66
C ASN A 289 -7.45 19.90 2.17
N ILE A 290 -8.40 19.51 3.01
CA ILE A 290 -9.41 20.42 3.56
C ILE A 290 -8.92 20.90 4.92
N ALA A 291 -8.32 22.09 4.93
CA ALA A 291 -7.61 22.61 6.08
C ALA A 291 -6.50 21.62 6.57
N SER A 292 -6.03 21.78 7.78
CA SER A 292 -5.01 20.93 8.39
C SER A 292 -5.56 19.67 9.06
N LEU A 293 -6.84 19.35 8.87
CA LEU A 293 -7.55 18.30 9.62
C LEU A 293 -8.00 17.12 8.77
N VAL A 294 -8.38 17.37 7.52
CA VAL A 294 -9.00 16.36 6.68
C VAL A 294 -8.37 16.37 5.30
N ASN A 295 -8.07 15.20 4.80
CA ASN A 295 -7.70 15.01 3.40
C ASN A 295 -8.57 13.92 2.77
N LEU A 296 -8.87 14.10 1.50
CA LEU A 296 -9.69 13.21 0.71
C LEU A 296 -8.93 12.93 -0.59
N SER A 297 -8.87 11.67 -0.98
CA SER A 297 -8.33 11.29 -2.28
C SER A 297 -9.22 10.27 -2.97
N TYR A 298 -9.19 10.30 -4.29
CA TYR A 298 -9.93 9.41 -5.16
C TYR A 298 -9.03 8.94 -6.29
N SER A 299 -9.13 7.68 -6.67
CA SER A 299 -8.53 7.15 -7.88
C SER A 299 -9.50 6.34 -8.71
N TYR A 300 -9.29 6.40 -10.02
CA TYR A 300 -9.99 5.61 -11.02
C TYR A 300 -8.97 4.86 -11.87
N ASP A 301 -9.04 3.52 -11.84
CA ASP A 301 -8.12 2.68 -12.60
C ASP A 301 -8.84 2.07 -13.81
N VAL A 302 -8.26 2.27 -14.98
CA VAL A 302 -8.68 1.64 -16.24
C VAL A 302 -7.78 0.44 -16.49
N ASN A 303 -8.36 -0.75 -16.54
CA ASN A 303 -7.61 -1.95 -16.85
C ASN A 303 -7.04 -1.93 -18.28
N THR A 304 -5.78 -2.30 -18.41
CA THR A 304 -5.10 -2.46 -19.72
C THR A 304 -5.07 -3.92 -20.18
N SER A 305 -5.48 -4.84 -19.30
CA SER A 305 -5.59 -6.28 -19.57
C SER A 305 -6.88 -6.65 -20.32
N GLY A 306 -7.02 -7.91 -20.72
CA GLY A 306 -8.24 -8.43 -21.36
C GLY A 306 -9.54 -8.28 -20.57
N LEU A 307 -9.46 -8.02 -19.27
CA LEU A 307 -10.61 -7.73 -18.39
C LEU A 307 -11.30 -6.38 -18.70
N ARG A 308 -10.65 -5.49 -19.46
CA ARG A 308 -11.20 -4.18 -19.83
C ARG A 308 -12.58 -4.25 -20.50
N SER A 309 -12.83 -5.30 -21.27
CA SER A 309 -14.09 -5.44 -22.03
C SER A 309 -15.30 -5.83 -21.19
N VAL A 310 -15.07 -6.30 -19.96
CA VAL A 310 -16.10 -6.89 -19.09
C VAL A 310 -16.27 -6.16 -17.75
N ASN A 311 -15.53 -5.08 -17.51
CA ASN A 311 -15.65 -4.30 -16.28
C ASN A 311 -15.67 -2.78 -16.53
N ASN A 312 -16.16 -2.01 -15.58
CA ASN A 312 -16.26 -0.55 -15.60
C ASN A 312 -15.10 0.12 -14.83
N GLY A 313 -13.93 -0.52 -14.77
CA GLY A 313 -12.78 -0.01 -14.04
C GLY A 313 -12.82 -0.24 -12.53
N THR A 314 -11.88 0.36 -11.84
CA THR A 314 -11.70 0.22 -10.39
C THR A 314 -11.76 1.59 -9.74
N HIS A 315 -12.49 1.71 -8.65
CA HIS A 315 -12.64 2.93 -7.89
C HIS A 315 -12.04 2.77 -6.49
N GLU A 316 -11.28 3.75 -6.06
CA GLU A 316 -10.74 3.78 -4.70
C GLU A 316 -10.88 5.18 -4.11
N ILE A 317 -11.41 5.28 -2.89
CA ILE A 317 -11.55 6.52 -2.13
C ILE A 317 -10.85 6.38 -0.79
N VAL A 318 -10.13 7.40 -0.36
CA VAL A 318 -9.46 7.45 0.94
C VAL A 318 -9.79 8.74 1.64
N LEU A 319 -10.23 8.61 2.88
CA LEU A 319 -10.43 9.71 3.82
C LEU A 319 -9.31 9.67 4.85
N GLY A 320 -8.57 10.75 5.00
CA GLY A 320 -7.58 10.94 6.05
C GLY A 320 -8.05 11.98 7.06
N ILE A 321 -7.80 11.72 8.34
CA ILE A 321 -8.12 12.61 9.46
C ILE A 321 -6.86 12.78 10.29
N LEU A 322 -6.43 14.04 10.47
CA LEU A 322 -5.23 14.42 11.21
C LEU A 322 -5.63 14.77 12.64
N LEU A 323 -5.50 13.81 13.55
CA LEU A 323 -5.85 13.98 14.95
C LEU A 323 -4.69 14.64 15.71
N ASN A 324 -5.00 15.47 16.69
CA ASN A 324 -4.01 16.20 17.50
C ASN A 324 -3.10 17.15 16.72
N ASN A 325 -3.46 17.52 15.50
CA ASN A 325 -2.73 18.54 14.74
C ASN A 325 -3.01 19.95 15.28
N ARG A 326 -2.60 20.17 16.55
CA ARG A 326 -2.89 21.40 17.33
C ARG A 326 -2.25 22.65 16.73
N TYR A 327 -1.15 22.48 16.01
CA TYR A 327 -0.35 23.57 15.45
C TYR A 327 -0.60 23.78 13.96
N GLN A 328 -1.62 23.11 13.38
CA GLN A 328 -1.92 23.17 11.95
C GLN A 328 -0.70 22.86 11.07
N VAL A 329 0.04 21.86 11.50
CA VAL A 329 1.32 21.51 10.95
C VAL A 329 1.14 20.71 9.67
N VAL A 330 1.96 21.01 8.69
CA VAL A 330 2.09 20.23 7.47
C VAL A 330 3.44 19.52 7.49
N CYS A 331 3.43 18.21 7.56
CA CYS A 331 4.65 17.43 7.65
C CYS A 331 5.23 17.13 6.24
N PRO A 332 6.57 17.10 6.07
CA PRO A 332 7.22 16.81 4.79
C PRO A 332 6.85 15.44 4.20
N SER A 333 6.61 14.44 5.02
CA SER A 333 6.24 13.10 4.59
C SER A 333 4.89 13.03 3.87
N ARG A 334 3.97 13.95 4.18
CA ARG A 334 2.66 14.08 3.55
C ARG A 334 2.74 14.53 2.08
N GLN A 335 3.90 14.94 1.65
CA GLN A 335 4.14 15.57 0.36
C GLN A 335 4.52 14.59 -0.75
N PHE A 336 4.68 13.30 -0.43
CA PHE A 336 5.07 12.28 -1.39
C PHE A 336 3.93 11.37 -1.77
#